data_0a6bbe5bc2b839c878c437ec40c91d65
#
_entry.id   0a6bbe5bc2b839c878c437ec40c91d65
#
_cell.length_a   1.000
_cell.length_b   1.000
_cell.length_c   1.000
_cell.angle_alpha   90.00
_cell.angle_beta   90.00
_cell.angle_gamma   90.00
#
_symmetry.space_group_name_H-M   'P 1'
#
loop_
_entity.id
_entity.type
_entity.pdbx_description
1 polymer ?
#
loop_
_entity_poly.entity_id
_entity_poly.type
_entity_poly.pdbx_seq_one_letter_code
_entity_poly.pdbx_strand_id
1 'polypeptide(L)'
;DYETFGLSPKVQRIAQFAGIRTDENLNVLDEHMFYCKPTRDSLPAPEACSVTGITPQLCEEKGFIEHEFIKKIHTEFSKPETCIVGYNSIAFDDEYTRHTLFRNFLDPYSWHWQNDNSRWDILNVARFCYAHKEDDSLKWVKNDKNRPIFKLDNLAPANHIEHSNAHDAMADVRATIGIASIIKKTQPKFFEYALSLRNKKEVEKLVKLFYPMLLTSSGFGYKSSFTRLVTAVCYHPDYSDRAIVFNLNQDPEILLELDIDELKKLTFTRKSDLPKGLEKLELNELVFNKSPMFVCSPNEDSFKLSSNLIGKFKIDMENCFKNLSFIHQNRSKIEEKVQLIFKQPPERQQTSDVDQSLYDGFISRHDRIICNEIQNLSPKDFDHYNPPFEDKKLNKLFLNFKARNYPQYLNDFEQDEWFEIVQSRIQNGENGFLSIESFEKSLNHLKESHPERKNLWKQLEDYVDSFL
;
A
#
# COMPACT_ATOMS: atom_id res chain seq x y z
N ASP A 1 -6.15 -5.83 8.97
CA ASP A 1 -4.75 -6.19 8.93
C ASP A 1 -4.55 -7.57 8.30
N TYR A 2 -3.43 -7.80 7.62
CA TYR A 2 -3.06 -9.08 7.04
C TYR A 2 -1.72 -9.56 7.58
N GLU A 3 -1.68 -10.85 7.97
CA GLU A 3 -0.43 -11.58 7.97
C GLU A 3 -0.24 -12.26 6.63
N THR A 4 0.96 -12.19 6.09
CA THR A 4 1.26 -12.64 4.73
C THR A 4 2.44 -13.60 4.68
N PHE A 5 2.51 -14.43 3.65
CA PHE A 5 3.63 -15.34 3.41
C PHE A 5 4.85 -14.65 2.77
N GLY A 6 4.93 -13.32 2.83
CA GLY A 6 6.07 -12.54 2.37
C GLY A 6 5.73 -11.06 2.15
N LEU A 7 6.57 -10.31 1.43
CA LEU A 7 6.46 -8.86 1.31
C LEU A 7 5.93 -8.38 -0.06
N SER A 8 5.82 -9.26 -1.05
CA SER A 8 5.42 -8.89 -2.41
C SER A 8 4.02 -9.40 -2.75
N PRO A 9 3.01 -8.52 -2.85
CA PRO A 9 1.63 -8.91 -3.18
C PRO A 9 1.49 -9.52 -4.58
N LYS A 10 2.47 -9.31 -5.46
CA LYS A 10 2.49 -9.86 -6.82
C LYS A 10 2.67 -11.38 -6.85
N VAL A 11 3.54 -11.87 -5.98
CA VAL A 11 4.02 -13.26 -6.01
C VAL A 11 3.69 -14.05 -4.74
N GLN A 12 3.41 -13.37 -3.64
CA GLN A 12 3.12 -14.02 -2.36
C GLN A 12 1.67 -13.87 -1.95
N ARG A 13 1.24 -14.66 -0.98
CA ARG A 13 -0.17 -14.82 -0.63
C ARG A 13 -0.45 -14.32 0.78
N ILE A 14 -1.71 -14.00 1.05
CA ILE A 14 -2.19 -13.72 2.40
C ILE A 14 -2.28 -15.03 3.16
N ALA A 15 -1.85 -15.02 4.42
CA ALA A 15 -1.96 -16.16 5.34
C ALA A 15 -3.16 -16.00 6.28
N GLN A 16 -3.35 -14.79 6.84
CA GLN A 16 -4.41 -14.49 7.79
C GLN A 16 -4.97 -13.09 7.53
N PHE A 17 -6.26 -12.92 7.75
CA PHE A 17 -6.95 -11.64 7.85
C PHE A 17 -7.55 -11.49 9.23
N ALA A 18 -7.41 -10.30 9.81
CA ALA A 18 -8.20 -9.87 10.95
C ALA A 18 -8.81 -8.49 10.68
N GLY A 19 -10.06 -8.32 11.11
CA GLY A 19 -10.80 -7.07 10.99
C GLY A 19 -11.78 -6.88 12.14
N ILE A 20 -11.89 -5.66 12.62
CA ILE A 20 -12.88 -5.25 13.62
C ILE A 20 -13.73 -4.15 13.01
N ARG A 21 -15.04 -4.36 12.98
CA ARG A 21 -16.00 -3.32 12.64
C ARG A 21 -16.32 -2.50 13.88
N THR A 22 -16.23 -1.19 13.75
CA THR A 22 -16.58 -0.26 14.82
C THR A 22 -17.66 0.72 14.37
N ASP A 23 -18.30 1.37 15.32
CA ASP A 23 -19.05 2.61 15.08
C ASP A 23 -18.07 3.79 14.91
N GLU A 24 -18.63 5.00 14.66
CA GLU A 24 -17.84 6.23 14.54
C GLU A 24 -17.11 6.60 15.84
N ASN A 25 -17.56 6.09 17.01
CA ASN A 25 -16.91 6.31 18.29
C ASN A 25 -15.82 5.28 18.60
N LEU A 26 -15.52 4.39 17.65
CA LEU A 26 -14.58 3.29 17.76
C LEU A 26 -15.01 2.21 18.75
N ASN A 27 -16.32 2.08 19.04
CA ASN A 27 -16.87 0.97 19.79
C ASN A 27 -16.96 -0.26 18.88
N VAL A 28 -16.52 -1.40 19.37
CA VAL A 28 -16.52 -2.67 18.61
C VAL A 28 -17.97 -3.14 18.37
N LEU A 29 -18.29 -3.44 17.11
CA LEU A 29 -19.57 -3.97 16.67
C LEU A 29 -19.45 -5.44 16.26
N ASP A 30 -18.37 -5.82 15.56
CA ASP A 30 -18.16 -7.15 15.02
C ASP A 30 -16.66 -7.43 14.80
N GLU A 31 -16.26 -8.69 14.88
CA GLU A 31 -14.87 -9.15 14.74
C GLU A 31 -14.79 -10.32 13.75
N HIS A 32 -13.83 -10.25 12.86
CA HIS A 32 -13.58 -11.25 11.82
C HIS A 32 -12.12 -11.68 11.86
N MET A 33 -11.89 -12.98 11.80
CA MET A 33 -10.56 -13.55 11.61
C MET A 33 -10.65 -14.79 10.72
N PHE A 34 -9.90 -14.80 9.64
CA PHE A 34 -9.88 -15.87 8.66
C PHE A 34 -8.45 -16.24 8.30
N TYR A 35 -8.18 -17.53 8.08
CA TYR A 35 -6.97 -18.01 7.43
C TYR A 35 -7.23 -18.29 5.97
N CYS A 36 -6.21 -18.09 5.12
CA CYS A 36 -6.22 -18.44 3.72
C CYS A 36 -5.38 -19.70 3.49
N LYS A 37 -5.91 -20.71 2.83
CA LYS A 37 -5.15 -21.88 2.43
C LYS A 37 -3.99 -21.47 1.51
N PRO A 38 -2.79 -22.02 1.71
CA PRO A 38 -1.68 -21.76 0.82
C PRO A 38 -1.99 -22.32 -0.57
N THR A 39 -1.54 -21.61 -1.59
CA THR A 39 -1.69 -22.05 -2.98
C THR A 39 -0.45 -22.83 -3.43
N ARG A 40 -0.63 -23.81 -4.32
CA ARG A 40 0.48 -24.69 -4.76
C ARG A 40 1.44 -24.03 -5.77
N ASP A 41 1.21 -22.79 -6.13
CA ASP A 41 1.99 -22.01 -7.11
C ASP A 41 2.87 -20.93 -6.50
N SER A 42 2.97 -20.88 -5.16
CA SER A 42 3.78 -19.88 -4.44
C SER A 42 4.26 -20.46 -3.12
N LEU A 43 5.56 -20.38 -2.85
CA LEU A 43 6.13 -20.77 -1.57
C LEU A 43 6.03 -19.63 -0.55
N PRO A 44 5.73 -19.95 0.73
CA PRO A 44 5.83 -18.98 1.81
C PRO A 44 7.29 -18.63 2.07
N ALA A 45 7.59 -17.35 2.30
CA ALA A 45 8.94 -16.95 2.71
C ALA A 45 9.20 -17.43 4.15
N PRO A 46 10.30 -18.18 4.42
CA PRO A 46 10.63 -18.65 5.76
C PRO A 46 10.74 -17.52 6.80
N GLU A 47 11.22 -16.33 6.36
CA GLU A 47 11.29 -15.13 7.20
C GLU A 47 9.90 -14.67 7.66
N ALA A 48 8.90 -14.69 6.76
CA ALA A 48 7.54 -14.29 7.09
C ALA A 48 6.95 -15.25 8.12
N CYS A 49 7.07 -16.56 7.90
CA CYS A 49 6.64 -17.57 8.86
C CYS A 49 7.40 -17.46 10.20
N SER A 50 8.67 -17.08 10.16
CA SER A 50 9.46 -16.82 11.38
C SER A 50 8.92 -15.63 12.17
N VAL A 51 8.49 -14.57 11.51
CA VAL A 51 7.97 -13.36 12.16
C VAL A 51 6.58 -13.60 12.72
N THR A 52 5.67 -14.13 11.91
CA THR A 52 4.24 -14.26 12.24
C THR A 52 3.95 -15.53 13.09
N GLY A 53 4.81 -16.56 13.01
CA GLY A 53 4.52 -17.88 13.58
C GLY A 53 3.46 -18.67 12.81
N ILE A 54 2.91 -18.12 11.71
CA ILE A 54 1.88 -18.78 10.90
C ILE A 54 2.55 -19.72 9.90
N THR A 55 2.16 -21.00 9.96
CA THR A 55 2.66 -22.03 9.05
C THR A 55 1.67 -22.35 7.94
N PRO A 56 2.14 -22.83 6.77
CA PRO A 56 1.26 -23.30 5.72
C PRO A 56 0.30 -24.40 6.20
N GLN A 57 0.75 -25.30 7.08
CA GLN A 57 -0.08 -26.38 7.64
C GLN A 57 -1.23 -25.83 8.48
N LEU A 58 -0.99 -24.80 9.30
CA LEU A 58 -2.04 -24.13 10.06
C LEU A 58 -3.09 -23.53 9.13
N CYS A 59 -2.62 -22.89 8.05
CA CYS A 59 -3.51 -22.29 7.04
C CYS A 59 -4.25 -23.36 6.23
N GLU A 60 -3.64 -24.52 5.95
CA GLU A 60 -4.31 -25.63 5.29
C GLU A 60 -5.43 -26.22 6.15
N GLU A 61 -5.18 -26.36 7.46
CA GLU A 61 -6.15 -26.90 8.42
C GLU A 61 -7.35 -25.98 8.65
N LYS A 62 -7.10 -24.65 8.83
CA LYS A 62 -8.11 -23.70 9.30
C LYS A 62 -8.61 -22.74 8.22
N GLY A 63 -7.96 -22.71 7.07
CA GLY A 63 -8.18 -21.70 6.05
C GLY A 63 -9.28 -22.04 5.05
N PHE A 64 -9.78 -20.99 4.42
CA PHE A 64 -10.60 -21.07 3.21
C PHE A 64 -9.71 -21.07 1.97
N ILE A 65 -10.16 -21.64 0.86
CA ILE A 65 -9.50 -21.45 -0.45
C ILE A 65 -9.44 -19.94 -0.78
N GLU A 66 -8.45 -19.51 -1.56
CA GLU A 66 -8.19 -18.08 -1.79
C GLU A 66 -9.42 -17.31 -2.30
N HIS A 67 -10.22 -17.94 -3.18
CA HIS A 67 -11.46 -17.34 -3.70
C HIS A 67 -12.50 -17.09 -2.61
N GLU A 68 -12.79 -18.06 -1.76
CA GLU A 68 -13.76 -17.91 -0.67
C GLU A 68 -13.23 -16.94 0.39
N PHE A 69 -11.95 -17.02 0.72
CA PHE A 69 -11.30 -16.12 1.65
C PHE A 69 -11.46 -14.67 1.25
N ILE A 70 -11.05 -14.32 0.02
CA ILE A 70 -11.11 -12.93 -0.41
C ILE A 70 -12.55 -12.45 -0.66
N LYS A 71 -13.46 -13.33 -1.06
CA LYS A 71 -14.89 -13.03 -1.22
C LYS A 71 -15.55 -12.64 0.11
N LYS A 72 -15.20 -13.33 1.21
CA LYS A 72 -15.64 -12.95 2.56
C LYS A 72 -15.16 -11.56 2.95
N ILE A 73 -13.89 -11.25 2.74
CA ILE A 73 -13.31 -9.92 3.02
C ILE A 73 -13.95 -8.85 2.14
N HIS A 74 -14.08 -9.11 0.84
CA HIS A 74 -14.72 -8.19 -0.10
C HIS A 74 -16.16 -7.88 0.30
N THR A 75 -16.91 -8.86 0.81
CA THR A 75 -18.28 -8.66 1.31
C THR A 75 -18.31 -7.68 2.47
N GLU A 76 -17.36 -7.79 3.42
CA GLU A 76 -17.26 -6.86 4.54
C GLU A 76 -16.81 -5.46 4.10
N PHE A 77 -15.83 -5.38 3.22
CA PHE A 77 -15.31 -4.11 2.73
C PHE A 77 -16.29 -3.35 1.85
N SER A 78 -17.16 -4.06 1.12
CA SER A 78 -18.13 -3.47 0.18
C SER A 78 -19.44 -3.02 0.83
N LYS A 79 -19.64 -3.24 2.14
CA LYS A 79 -20.82 -2.68 2.84
C LYS A 79 -20.81 -1.15 2.69
N PRO A 80 -21.99 -0.52 2.42
CA PRO A 80 -22.05 0.92 2.23
C PRO A 80 -21.49 1.73 3.41
N GLU A 81 -20.95 2.91 3.11
CA GLU A 81 -20.43 3.88 4.08
C GLU A 81 -19.29 3.32 4.96
N THR A 82 -18.60 2.28 4.47
CA THR A 82 -17.47 1.67 5.20
C THR A 82 -16.19 2.44 4.95
N CYS A 83 -15.52 2.83 6.03
CA CYS A 83 -14.13 3.32 6.00
C CYS A 83 -13.20 2.18 6.40
N ILE A 84 -12.41 1.67 5.45
CA ILE A 84 -11.41 0.63 5.71
C ILE A 84 -10.16 1.31 6.29
N VAL A 85 -9.79 0.92 7.50
CA VAL A 85 -8.71 1.53 8.26
C VAL A 85 -7.67 0.48 8.63
N GLY A 86 -6.40 0.82 8.47
CA GLY A 86 -5.30 -0.02 8.91
C GLY A 86 -4.08 0.79 9.34
N TYR A 87 -3.00 0.13 9.65
CA TYR A 87 -1.72 0.74 10.00
C TYR A 87 -0.69 0.44 8.91
N ASN A 88 -0.30 1.42 8.12
CA ASN A 88 0.46 1.27 6.87
C ASN A 88 -0.30 0.53 5.75
N SER A 89 -1.60 0.43 5.87
CA SER A 89 -2.45 -0.40 5.01
C SER A 89 -2.50 0.08 3.56
N ILE A 90 -2.50 1.40 3.31
CA ILE A 90 -2.53 1.95 1.94
C ILE A 90 -1.29 1.52 1.13
N ALA A 91 -0.16 1.30 1.78
CA ALA A 91 1.07 0.89 1.12
C ALA A 91 1.27 -0.64 1.06
N PHE A 92 0.59 -1.41 1.92
CA PHE A 92 0.79 -2.85 2.07
C PHE A 92 -0.50 -3.65 1.90
N ASP A 93 -1.43 -3.60 2.83
CA ASP A 93 -2.65 -4.43 2.85
C ASP A 93 -3.54 -4.19 1.62
N ASP A 94 -3.68 -2.94 1.21
CA ASP A 94 -4.46 -2.57 0.03
C ASP A 94 -3.92 -3.23 -1.24
N GLU A 95 -2.61 -3.33 -1.38
CA GLU A 95 -1.98 -3.98 -2.54
C GLU A 95 -2.21 -5.50 -2.51
N TYR A 96 -2.13 -6.14 -1.33
CA TYR A 96 -2.51 -7.55 -1.18
C TYR A 96 -3.98 -7.78 -1.50
N THR A 97 -4.87 -6.91 -1.00
CA THR A 97 -6.30 -6.94 -1.32
C THR A 97 -6.53 -6.86 -2.83
N ARG A 98 -5.92 -5.88 -3.50
CA ARG A 98 -6.08 -5.67 -4.94
C ARG A 98 -5.58 -6.84 -5.78
N HIS A 99 -4.37 -7.31 -5.50
CA HIS A 99 -3.81 -8.45 -6.24
C HIS A 99 -4.61 -9.72 -6.01
N THR A 100 -5.09 -9.96 -4.79
CA THR A 100 -5.90 -11.15 -4.49
C THR A 100 -7.30 -11.07 -5.11
N LEU A 101 -7.95 -9.90 -5.10
CA LEU A 101 -9.21 -9.68 -5.80
C LEU A 101 -9.05 -9.90 -7.31
N PHE A 102 -8.02 -9.32 -7.92
CA PHE A 102 -7.72 -9.46 -9.34
C PHE A 102 -7.54 -10.92 -9.75
N ARG A 103 -6.71 -11.68 -9.02
CA ARG A 103 -6.47 -13.10 -9.29
C ARG A 103 -7.72 -13.97 -9.15
N ASN A 104 -8.73 -13.47 -8.44
CA ASN A 104 -9.98 -14.16 -8.20
C ASN A 104 -11.18 -13.53 -8.92
N PHE A 105 -10.95 -12.72 -9.96
CA PHE A 105 -11.97 -12.10 -10.82
C PHE A 105 -12.96 -11.19 -10.08
N LEU A 106 -12.59 -10.65 -8.91
CA LEU A 106 -13.31 -9.59 -8.22
C LEU A 106 -12.73 -8.23 -8.60
N ASP A 107 -13.55 -7.18 -8.58
CA ASP A 107 -13.06 -5.83 -8.89
C ASP A 107 -12.04 -5.38 -7.84
N PRO A 108 -10.78 -5.11 -8.23
CA PRO A 108 -9.71 -4.80 -7.29
C PRO A 108 -9.80 -3.41 -6.65
N TYR A 109 -10.73 -2.56 -7.10
CA TYR A 109 -10.79 -1.15 -6.71
C TYR A 109 -12.12 -0.73 -6.10
N SER A 110 -13.26 -1.36 -6.45
CA SER A 110 -14.61 -0.91 -6.08
C SER A 110 -14.82 -0.82 -4.57
N TRP A 111 -14.26 -1.71 -3.79
CA TRP A 111 -14.43 -1.84 -2.35
C TRP A 111 -14.09 -0.58 -1.55
N HIS A 112 -13.21 0.28 -2.06
CA HIS A 112 -12.73 1.45 -1.32
C HIS A 112 -13.26 2.81 -1.83
N TRP A 113 -14.19 2.81 -2.79
CA TRP A 113 -14.76 4.07 -3.31
C TRP A 113 -16.23 3.97 -3.70
N GLN A 114 -16.76 2.77 -4.03
CA GLN A 114 -18.19 2.60 -4.30
C GLN A 114 -19.00 2.70 -2.99
N ASN A 115 -20.28 3.00 -3.09
CA ASN A 115 -21.22 3.05 -1.97
C ASN A 115 -20.76 3.99 -0.84
N ASP A 116 -20.13 5.12 -1.17
CA ASP A 116 -19.55 6.09 -0.24
C ASP A 116 -18.46 5.50 0.69
N ASN A 117 -17.85 4.41 0.27
CA ASN A 117 -16.73 3.79 0.95
C ASN A 117 -15.46 4.65 0.84
N SER A 118 -14.56 4.44 1.77
CA SER A 118 -13.28 5.12 1.82
C SER A 118 -12.22 4.24 2.48
N ARG A 119 -10.97 4.70 2.46
CA ARG A 119 -9.88 4.06 3.18
C ARG A 119 -9.03 5.09 3.90
N TRP A 120 -8.41 4.69 4.99
CA TRP A 120 -7.65 5.59 5.83
C TRP A 120 -6.47 4.85 6.48
N ASP A 121 -5.36 5.54 6.74
CA ASP A 121 -4.13 4.93 7.23
C ASP A 121 -3.65 5.63 8.51
N ILE A 122 -3.72 4.92 9.63
CA ILE A 122 -3.39 5.47 10.95
C ILE A 122 -1.89 5.77 11.09
N LEU A 123 -1.00 5.10 10.36
CA LEU A 123 0.42 5.44 10.35
C LEU A 123 0.65 6.85 9.79
N ASN A 124 -0.07 7.24 8.74
CA ASN A 124 0.02 8.58 8.17
C ASN A 124 -0.57 9.62 9.11
N VAL A 125 -1.68 9.29 9.78
CA VAL A 125 -2.28 10.14 10.83
C VAL A 125 -1.33 10.31 12.01
N ALA A 126 -0.68 9.25 12.47
CA ALA A 126 0.31 9.32 13.55
C ALA A 126 1.50 10.22 13.18
N ARG A 127 2.04 10.11 11.95
CA ARG A 127 3.09 11.03 11.46
C ARG A 127 2.62 12.49 11.44
N PHE A 128 1.39 12.73 10.97
CA PHE A 128 0.78 14.05 10.91
C PHE A 128 0.55 14.61 12.32
N CYS A 129 0.11 13.78 13.25
CA CYS A 129 -0.05 14.12 14.65
C CYS A 129 1.31 14.47 15.30
N TYR A 130 2.35 13.66 15.10
CA TYR A 130 3.71 13.93 15.55
C TYR A 130 4.24 15.27 15.01
N ALA A 131 3.98 15.55 13.74
CA ALA A 131 4.42 16.80 13.11
C ALA A 131 3.75 18.04 13.75
N HIS A 132 2.44 17.99 13.98
CA HIS A 132 1.62 19.16 14.28
C HIS A 132 1.13 19.26 15.74
N LYS A 133 1.12 18.15 16.51
CA LYS A 133 0.52 18.02 17.85
C LYS A 133 1.42 17.23 18.81
N GLU A 134 2.69 17.59 18.89
CA GLU A 134 3.71 16.78 19.56
C GLU A 134 3.44 16.54 21.06
N ASP A 135 2.96 17.54 21.79
CA ASP A 135 3.09 17.51 23.24
C ASP A 135 1.91 16.86 24.00
N ASP A 136 0.73 16.72 23.38
CA ASP A 136 -0.50 16.36 24.09
C ASP A 136 -1.28 15.17 23.47
N SER A 137 -0.67 14.37 22.61
CA SER A 137 -1.40 13.33 21.88
C SER A 137 -0.95 11.92 22.26
N LEU A 138 0.20 11.52 21.79
CA LEU A 138 0.81 10.21 21.98
C LEU A 138 2.18 10.33 22.65
N LYS A 139 2.57 9.30 23.39
CA LYS A 139 3.96 9.15 23.84
C LYS A 139 4.79 8.63 22.65
N TRP A 140 5.69 9.47 22.16
CA TRP A 140 6.53 9.17 21.01
C TRP A 140 7.79 8.44 21.41
N VAL A 141 8.02 7.28 20.78
CA VAL A 141 9.25 6.51 20.94
C VAL A 141 10.30 7.03 19.98
N LYS A 142 11.54 7.14 20.45
CA LYS A 142 12.70 7.54 19.64
C LYS A 142 13.82 6.52 19.83
N ASN A 143 14.59 6.28 18.77
CA ASN A 143 15.78 5.43 18.84
C ASN A 143 16.98 6.22 19.42
N ASP A 144 18.13 5.54 19.57
CA ASP A 144 19.39 6.11 20.13
C ASP A 144 19.91 7.32 19.34
N LYS A 145 19.49 7.47 18.07
CA LYS A 145 19.82 8.62 17.22
C LYS A 145 18.75 9.72 17.28
N ASN A 146 17.88 9.69 18.29
CA ASN A 146 16.77 10.62 18.49
C ASN A 146 15.79 10.69 17.30
N ARG A 147 15.65 9.59 16.53
CA ARG A 147 14.70 9.49 15.42
C ARG A 147 13.38 8.88 15.91
N PRO A 148 12.22 9.44 15.56
CA PRO A 148 10.94 8.86 15.96
C PRO A 148 10.73 7.49 15.32
N ILE A 149 10.19 6.57 16.09
CA ILE A 149 9.79 5.21 15.67
C ILE A 149 8.26 5.20 15.62
N PHE A 150 7.72 4.86 14.45
CA PHE A 150 6.27 4.75 14.23
C PHE A 150 5.82 3.28 14.08
N LYS A 151 6.69 2.30 14.36
CA LYS A 151 6.26 0.90 14.36
C LYS A 151 5.22 0.69 15.44
N LEU A 152 4.16 -0.05 15.11
CA LEU A 152 3.04 -0.33 16.02
C LEU A 152 3.53 -1.03 17.29
N ASP A 153 4.45 -2.00 17.16
CA ASP A 153 5.11 -2.72 18.25
C ASP A 153 5.82 -1.85 19.29
N ASN A 154 6.23 -0.65 18.88
CA ASN A 154 6.86 0.31 19.77
C ASN A 154 5.85 1.35 20.29
N LEU A 155 4.98 1.82 19.39
CA LEU A 155 4.08 2.93 19.69
C LEU A 155 2.92 2.50 20.60
N ALA A 156 2.35 1.32 20.40
CA ALA A 156 1.22 0.82 21.16
C ALA A 156 1.60 0.59 22.65
N PRO A 157 2.65 -0.16 23.01
CA PRO A 157 3.03 -0.35 24.40
C PRO A 157 3.44 0.96 25.11
N ALA A 158 4.13 1.88 24.41
CA ALA A 158 4.49 3.18 24.96
C ALA A 158 3.27 4.01 25.36
N ASN A 159 2.12 3.77 24.72
CA ASN A 159 0.85 4.42 25.00
C ASN A 159 -0.11 3.56 25.84
N HIS A 160 0.41 2.55 26.54
CA HIS A 160 -0.37 1.66 27.41
C HIS A 160 -1.48 0.88 26.68
N ILE A 161 -1.31 0.65 25.38
CA ILE A 161 -2.18 -0.23 24.59
C ILE A 161 -1.60 -1.64 24.67
N GLU A 162 -2.44 -2.61 25.03
CA GLU A 162 -2.04 -4.00 25.09
C GLU A 162 -1.67 -4.51 23.68
N HIS A 163 -0.46 -5.00 23.54
CA HIS A 163 0.08 -5.52 22.28
C HIS A 163 1.09 -6.63 22.60
N SER A 164 0.63 -7.65 23.35
CA SER A 164 1.49 -8.73 23.86
C SER A 164 1.88 -9.75 22.81
N ASN A 165 1.09 -9.87 21.74
CA ASN A 165 1.31 -10.78 20.62
C ASN A 165 1.52 -9.98 19.33
N ALA A 166 2.65 -9.28 19.23
CA ALA A 166 3.05 -8.63 17.98
C ALA A 166 3.05 -9.67 16.83
N HIS A 167 2.55 -9.27 15.66
CA HIS A 167 2.33 -10.14 14.50
C HIS A 167 1.24 -11.21 14.68
N ASP A 168 0.27 -10.96 15.56
CA ASP A 168 -1.07 -11.52 15.46
C ASP A 168 -1.96 -10.43 14.85
N ALA A 169 -2.52 -10.67 13.67
CA ALA A 169 -3.29 -9.67 12.94
C ALA A 169 -4.42 -9.04 13.79
N MET A 170 -5.06 -9.81 14.70
CA MET A 170 -6.08 -9.28 15.59
C MET A 170 -5.50 -8.34 16.65
N ALA A 171 -4.32 -8.63 17.20
CA ALA A 171 -3.64 -7.76 18.14
C ALA A 171 -3.24 -6.44 17.48
N ASP A 172 -2.78 -6.47 16.22
CA ASP A 172 -2.42 -5.29 15.44
C ASP A 172 -3.64 -4.43 15.11
N VAL A 173 -4.79 -5.04 14.77
CA VAL A 173 -6.06 -4.32 14.59
C VAL A 173 -6.49 -3.60 15.88
N ARG A 174 -6.45 -4.29 17.04
CA ARG A 174 -6.79 -3.68 18.33
C ARG A 174 -5.84 -2.55 18.71
N ALA A 175 -4.55 -2.72 18.48
CA ALA A 175 -3.55 -1.69 18.71
C ALA A 175 -3.78 -0.45 17.81
N THR A 176 -4.13 -0.68 16.53
CA THR A 176 -4.47 0.40 15.57
C THR A 176 -5.68 1.20 16.05
N ILE A 177 -6.75 0.54 16.50
CA ILE A 177 -7.94 1.19 17.09
C ILE A 177 -7.53 1.97 18.36
N GLY A 178 -6.66 1.41 19.20
CA GLY A 178 -6.15 2.05 20.40
C GLY A 178 -5.42 3.36 20.09
N ILE A 179 -4.50 3.37 19.10
CA ILE A 179 -3.82 4.59 18.65
C ILE A 179 -4.81 5.63 18.13
N ALA A 180 -5.75 5.20 17.26
CA ALA A 180 -6.80 6.07 16.73
C ALA A 180 -7.65 6.70 17.85
N SER A 181 -8.03 5.90 18.86
CA SER A 181 -8.82 6.33 20.02
C SER A 181 -8.12 7.38 20.86
N ILE A 182 -6.80 7.21 21.11
CA ILE A 182 -6.02 8.21 21.84
C ILE A 182 -5.99 9.53 21.08
N ILE A 183 -5.68 9.50 19.76
CA ILE A 183 -5.65 10.72 18.94
C ILE A 183 -7.04 11.40 18.93
N LYS A 184 -8.11 10.62 18.74
CA LYS A 184 -9.48 11.14 18.75
C LYS A 184 -9.83 11.80 20.07
N LYS A 185 -9.46 11.20 21.21
CA LYS A 185 -9.75 11.70 22.56
C LYS A 185 -8.94 12.95 22.90
N THR A 186 -7.65 12.96 22.56
CA THR A 186 -6.73 14.06 22.94
C THR A 186 -6.79 15.23 21.96
N GLN A 187 -7.03 14.96 20.67
CA GLN A 187 -7.01 15.96 19.58
C GLN A 187 -8.24 15.81 18.66
N PRO A 188 -9.49 15.97 19.14
CA PRO A 188 -10.69 15.62 18.38
C PRO A 188 -10.81 16.40 17.06
N LYS A 189 -10.60 17.71 17.06
CA LYS A 189 -10.66 18.54 15.83
C LYS A 189 -9.59 18.17 14.82
N PHE A 190 -8.41 17.78 15.29
CA PHE A 190 -7.34 17.28 14.41
C PHE A 190 -7.73 15.94 13.79
N PHE A 191 -8.29 15.04 14.60
CA PHE A 191 -8.75 13.73 14.14
C PHE A 191 -9.84 13.87 13.06
N GLU A 192 -10.84 14.70 13.30
CA GLU A 192 -11.92 14.99 12.33
C GLU A 192 -11.37 15.56 11.01
N TYR A 193 -10.43 16.50 11.09
CA TYR A 193 -9.77 17.04 9.92
C TYR A 193 -8.98 15.98 9.16
N ALA A 194 -8.13 15.21 9.85
CA ALA A 194 -7.35 14.14 9.24
C ALA A 194 -8.26 13.05 8.61
N LEU A 195 -9.39 12.73 9.29
CA LEU A 195 -10.39 11.80 8.79
C LEU A 195 -11.09 12.34 7.55
N SER A 196 -11.37 13.64 7.44
CA SER A 196 -11.99 14.24 6.27
C SER A 196 -11.14 14.07 5.00
N LEU A 197 -9.80 14.04 5.15
CA LEU A 197 -8.85 13.87 4.04
C LEU A 197 -8.88 12.45 3.41
N ARG A 198 -9.65 11.50 3.96
CA ARG A 198 -9.91 10.22 3.30
C ARG A 198 -10.81 10.37 2.07
N ASN A 199 -11.57 11.44 2.01
CA ASN A 199 -12.50 11.70 0.92
C ASN A 199 -11.78 12.45 -0.21
N LYS A 200 -11.66 11.77 -1.37
CA LYS A 200 -11.03 12.35 -2.56
C LYS A 200 -11.60 13.71 -2.94
N LYS A 201 -12.94 13.88 -2.89
CA LYS A 201 -13.61 15.13 -3.27
C LYS A 201 -13.26 16.29 -2.32
N GLU A 202 -13.10 16.00 -1.01
CA GLU A 202 -12.66 17.01 -0.06
C GLU A 202 -11.21 17.42 -0.32
N VAL A 203 -10.32 16.46 -0.61
CA VAL A 203 -8.93 16.75 -0.98
C VAL A 203 -8.87 17.60 -2.25
N GLU A 204 -9.65 17.26 -3.29
CA GLU A 204 -9.73 18.03 -4.54
C GLU A 204 -10.18 19.49 -4.32
N LYS A 205 -11.13 19.74 -3.41
CA LYS A 205 -11.55 21.10 -3.06
C LYS A 205 -10.46 21.91 -2.35
N LEU A 206 -9.66 21.24 -1.52
CA LEU A 206 -8.62 21.87 -0.71
C LEU A 206 -7.35 22.16 -1.49
N VAL A 207 -6.99 21.28 -2.44
CA VAL A 207 -5.76 21.43 -3.25
C VAL A 207 -6.00 22.44 -4.36
N LYS A 208 -5.31 23.56 -4.25
CA LYS A 208 -5.32 24.63 -5.27
C LYS A 208 -3.92 24.80 -5.84
N LEU A 209 -3.83 24.91 -7.16
CA LEU A 209 -2.55 25.17 -7.82
C LEU A 209 -1.98 26.52 -7.37
N PHE A 210 -0.68 26.53 -7.12
CA PHE A 210 0.10 27.70 -6.72
C PHE A 210 -0.22 28.27 -5.32
N TYR A 211 -1.02 27.54 -4.50
CA TYR A 211 -1.26 27.90 -3.10
C TYR A 211 -0.30 27.11 -2.19
N PRO A 212 0.31 27.77 -1.19
CA PRO A 212 1.20 27.08 -0.27
C PRO A 212 0.42 26.14 0.66
N MET A 213 1.00 24.99 0.96
CA MET A 213 0.47 24.00 1.90
C MET A 213 1.58 23.30 2.67
N LEU A 214 1.31 22.91 3.92
CA LEU A 214 2.17 22.00 4.67
C LEU A 214 1.79 20.57 4.35
N LEU A 215 2.65 19.85 3.65
CA LEU A 215 2.45 18.43 3.36
C LEU A 215 3.32 17.58 4.26
N THR A 216 2.70 16.60 4.93
CA THR A 216 3.38 15.60 5.75
C THR A 216 3.45 14.27 5.01
N SER A 217 4.66 13.75 4.80
CA SER A 217 4.92 12.50 4.10
C SER A 217 6.18 11.84 4.63
N SER A 218 6.19 10.50 4.68
CA SER A 218 7.38 9.72 5.06
C SER A 218 8.61 10.03 4.20
N GLY A 219 8.41 10.41 2.93
CA GLY A 219 9.47 10.75 1.99
C GLY A 219 10.29 11.99 2.36
N PHE A 220 9.75 12.90 3.17
CA PHE A 220 10.47 14.13 3.57
C PHE A 220 11.44 13.94 4.74
N GLY A 221 11.38 12.76 5.38
CA GLY A 221 12.33 12.37 6.43
C GLY A 221 12.13 13.08 7.78
N TYR A 222 12.78 12.51 8.80
CA TYR A 222 12.59 12.90 10.19
C TYR A 222 13.18 14.29 10.58
N LYS A 223 14.19 14.76 9.83
CA LYS A 223 14.89 16.02 10.15
C LYS A 223 14.01 17.27 10.06
N SER A 224 12.93 17.20 9.30
CA SER A 224 11.90 18.24 9.17
C SER A 224 10.56 17.74 9.72
N SER A 225 10.58 16.79 10.66
CA SER A 225 9.37 16.15 11.18
C SER A 225 8.42 15.67 10.09
N PHE A 226 8.98 15.16 8.99
CA PHE A 226 8.24 14.62 7.83
C PHE A 226 7.38 15.65 7.09
N THR A 227 7.59 16.95 7.30
CA THR A 227 6.75 18.01 6.74
C THR A 227 7.57 18.98 5.88
N ARG A 228 6.97 19.45 4.79
CA ARG A 228 7.49 20.49 3.90
C ARG A 228 6.42 21.55 3.64
N LEU A 229 6.85 22.79 3.45
CA LEU A 229 6.03 23.80 2.81
C LEU A 229 6.16 23.62 1.28
N VAL A 230 5.06 23.25 0.64
CA VAL A 230 5.00 22.93 -0.79
C VAL A 230 3.93 23.73 -1.48
N THR A 231 3.99 23.79 -2.81
CA THR A 231 2.87 24.26 -3.64
C THR A 231 2.59 23.26 -4.74
N ALA A 232 1.32 23.06 -5.09
CA ALA A 232 0.95 22.27 -6.27
C ALA A 232 1.21 23.12 -7.51
N VAL A 233 2.07 22.66 -8.43
CA VAL A 233 2.47 23.38 -9.63
C VAL A 233 1.72 22.98 -10.89
N CYS A 234 1.17 21.76 -10.91
CA CYS A 234 0.28 21.28 -11.97
C CYS A 234 -0.54 20.08 -11.48
N TYR A 235 -1.61 19.75 -12.21
CA TYR A 235 -2.22 18.44 -12.15
C TYR A 235 -1.41 17.45 -12.99
N HIS A 236 -1.44 16.17 -12.61
CA HIS A 236 -0.71 15.13 -13.33
C HIS A 236 -1.26 14.97 -14.75
N PRO A 237 -0.40 14.88 -15.81
CA PRO A 237 -0.86 14.84 -17.19
C PRO A 237 -1.70 13.60 -17.55
N ASP A 238 -1.42 12.45 -16.92
CA ASP A 238 -2.07 11.17 -17.26
C ASP A 238 -3.08 10.68 -16.20
N TYR A 239 -3.08 11.27 -14.99
CA TYR A 239 -3.92 10.84 -13.88
C TYR A 239 -4.69 12.01 -13.26
N SER A 240 -6.02 11.95 -13.30
CA SER A 240 -6.89 13.01 -12.78
C SER A 240 -7.02 13.04 -11.25
N ASP A 241 -6.44 12.04 -10.55
CA ASP A 241 -6.55 11.87 -9.11
C ASP A 241 -5.35 12.40 -8.32
N ARG A 242 -4.49 13.23 -8.95
CA ARG A 242 -3.29 13.74 -8.29
C ARG A 242 -2.77 15.05 -8.85
N ALA A 243 -2.04 15.76 -8.01
CA ALA A 243 -1.28 16.96 -8.39
C ALA A 243 0.21 16.73 -8.13
N ILE A 244 1.05 17.47 -8.83
CA ILE A 244 2.50 17.51 -8.59
C ILE A 244 2.81 18.70 -7.70
N VAL A 245 3.49 18.42 -6.58
CA VAL A 245 3.90 19.46 -5.61
C VAL A 245 5.40 19.67 -5.63
N PHE A 246 5.80 20.93 -5.47
CA PHE A 246 7.19 21.38 -5.40
C PHE A 246 7.52 21.88 -3.98
N ASN A 247 8.68 21.49 -3.44
CA ASN A 247 9.17 21.97 -2.15
C ASN A 247 9.66 23.42 -2.25
N LEU A 248 8.99 24.35 -1.58
CA LEU A 248 9.31 25.78 -1.64
C LEU A 248 10.64 26.16 -0.98
N ASN A 249 11.27 25.29 -0.19
CA ASN A 249 12.65 25.52 0.27
C ASN A 249 13.71 25.36 -0.84
N GLN A 250 13.36 24.71 -1.96
CA GLN A 250 14.26 24.56 -3.11
C GLN A 250 14.09 25.73 -4.08
N ASP A 251 15.17 26.07 -4.78
CA ASP A 251 15.16 27.11 -5.81
C ASP A 251 14.38 26.63 -7.05
N PRO A 252 13.27 27.29 -7.42
CA PRO A 252 12.48 26.91 -8.58
C PRO A 252 13.11 27.28 -9.92
N GLU A 253 14.16 28.10 -9.96
CA GLU A 253 14.87 28.48 -11.20
C GLU A 253 15.39 27.23 -11.91
N ILE A 254 15.83 26.22 -11.16
CA ILE A 254 16.27 24.91 -11.67
C ILE A 254 15.25 24.26 -12.63
N LEU A 255 13.95 24.48 -12.40
CA LEU A 255 12.88 23.96 -13.26
C LEU A 255 12.91 24.59 -14.66
N LEU A 256 13.46 25.78 -14.80
CA LEU A 256 13.57 26.48 -16.09
C LEU A 256 14.94 26.31 -16.74
N GLU A 257 16.00 26.16 -15.96
CA GLU A 257 17.39 26.08 -16.43
C GLU A 257 17.74 24.70 -17.00
N LEU A 258 17.38 23.61 -16.32
CA LEU A 258 17.73 22.26 -16.73
C LEU A 258 16.78 21.71 -17.81
N ASP A 259 17.28 20.78 -18.62
CA ASP A 259 16.44 20.06 -19.57
C ASP A 259 15.54 18.99 -18.88
N ILE A 260 14.63 18.39 -19.66
CA ILE A 260 13.64 17.43 -19.13
C ILE A 260 14.31 16.17 -18.61
N ASP A 261 15.35 15.66 -19.26
CA ASP A 261 16.01 14.41 -18.88
C ASP A 261 16.84 14.59 -17.60
N GLU A 262 17.49 15.73 -17.46
CA GLU A 262 18.18 16.12 -16.23
C GLU A 262 17.21 16.24 -15.06
N LEU A 263 16.06 16.91 -15.25
CA LEU A 263 15.02 17.04 -14.24
C LEU A 263 14.40 15.69 -13.86
N LYS A 264 14.14 14.81 -14.84
CA LYS A 264 13.70 13.43 -14.57
C LYS A 264 14.71 12.66 -13.71
N LYS A 265 16.00 12.76 -14.05
CA LYS A 265 17.08 12.13 -13.28
C LYS A 265 17.11 12.63 -11.84
N LEU A 266 17.03 13.95 -11.62
CA LEU A 266 17.03 14.53 -10.27
C LEU A 266 15.76 14.20 -9.49
N THR A 267 14.60 14.04 -10.16
CA THR A 267 13.31 13.75 -9.53
C THR A 267 13.17 12.27 -9.15
N PHE A 268 13.51 11.36 -10.07
CA PHE A 268 13.18 9.93 -9.90
C PHE A 268 14.33 9.07 -9.35
N THR A 269 15.59 9.56 -9.45
CA THR A 269 16.72 8.83 -8.86
C THR A 269 16.70 8.90 -7.33
N ARG A 270 17.03 7.80 -6.66
CA ARG A 270 17.18 7.79 -5.20
C ARG A 270 18.33 8.71 -4.79
N LYS A 271 18.16 9.40 -3.66
CA LYS A 271 19.20 10.33 -3.15
C LYS A 271 20.57 9.66 -2.95
N SER A 272 20.58 8.37 -2.58
CA SER A 272 21.79 7.57 -2.43
C SER A 272 22.54 7.32 -3.73
N ASP A 273 21.82 7.33 -4.85
CA ASP A 273 22.31 6.93 -6.18
C ASP A 273 22.64 8.15 -7.06
N LEU A 274 22.35 9.36 -6.55
CA LEU A 274 22.76 10.60 -7.19
C LEU A 274 24.26 10.85 -6.99
N PRO A 275 24.95 11.40 -8.02
CA PRO A 275 26.34 11.84 -7.90
C PRO A 275 26.56 12.82 -6.74
N LYS A 276 27.72 12.75 -6.09
CA LYS A 276 28.08 13.68 -5.00
C LYS A 276 27.99 15.12 -5.48
N GLY A 277 27.29 15.95 -4.70
CA GLY A 277 27.10 17.38 -4.99
C GLY A 277 25.80 17.72 -5.74
N LEU A 278 25.07 16.72 -6.24
CA LEU A 278 23.72 16.94 -6.78
C LEU A 278 22.67 16.74 -5.68
N GLU A 279 21.73 17.64 -5.61
CA GLU A 279 20.57 17.53 -4.73
C GLU A 279 19.39 16.92 -5.48
N LYS A 280 18.63 16.07 -4.77
CA LYS A 280 17.38 15.51 -5.28
C LYS A 280 16.36 16.63 -5.45
N LEU A 281 15.73 16.71 -6.61
CA LEU A 281 14.60 17.60 -6.84
C LEU A 281 13.35 17.02 -6.14
N GLU A 282 12.80 17.78 -5.20
CA GLU A 282 11.61 17.36 -4.43
C GLU A 282 10.33 17.76 -5.17
N LEU A 283 10.13 17.18 -6.36
CA LEU A 283 8.84 17.11 -7.04
C LEU A 283 8.18 15.80 -6.64
N ASN A 284 6.96 15.87 -6.06
CA ASN A 284 6.27 14.70 -5.54
C ASN A 284 4.81 14.68 -5.98
N GLU A 285 4.26 13.48 -6.13
CA GLU A 285 2.83 13.33 -6.37
C GLU A 285 2.04 13.46 -5.06
N LEU A 286 1.03 14.31 -5.06
CA LEU A 286 -0.02 14.38 -4.05
C LEU A 286 -1.23 13.62 -4.57
N VAL A 287 -1.39 12.38 -4.15
CA VAL A 287 -2.45 11.48 -4.62
C VAL A 287 -3.70 11.63 -3.78
N PHE A 288 -4.80 12.10 -4.37
CA PHE A 288 -6.01 12.55 -3.66
C PHE A 288 -6.77 11.40 -2.98
N ASN A 289 -6.71 10.21 -3.55
CA ASN A 289 -7.39 9.03 -3.03
C ASN A 289 -6.53 8.14 -2.10
N LYS A 290 -5.36 8.66 -1.65
CA LYS A 290 -4.46 7.99 -0.68
C LYS A 290 -4.43 8.68 0.67
N SER A 291 -5.49 9.36 1.06
CA SER A 291 -5.59 10.10 2.34
C SER A 291 -4.35 10.93 2.64
N PRO A 292 -3.98 11.88 1.78
CA PRO A 292 -2.78 12.69 1.99
C PRO A 292 -2.94 13.59 3.22
N MET A 293 -1.89 13.72 4.03
CA MET A 293 -1.90 14.51 5.25
C MET A 293 -1.27 15.89 5.00
N PHE A 294 -2.10 16.92 4.91
CA PHE A 294 -1.64 18.28 4.62
C PHE A 294 -2.53 19.35 5.28
N VAL A 295 -2.00 20.56 5.40
CA VAL A 295 -2.74 21.76 5.84
C VAL A 295 -2.58 22.83 4.78
N CYS A 296 -3.70 23.34 4.25
CA CYS A 296 -3.71 24.40 3.23
C CYS A 296 -3.62 25.78 3.83
N SER A 297 -3.04 26.71 3.07
CA SER A 297 -3.23 28.13 3.33
C SER A 297 -4.63 28.58 2.89
N PRO A 298 -5.29 29.45 3.65
CA PRO A 298 -6.52 30.09 3.20
C PRO A 298 -6.30 31.08 2.03
N ASN A 299 -5.09 31.63 1.91
CA ASN A 299 -4.72 32.65 0.93
C ASN A 299 -3.50 32.22 0.11
N GLU A 300 -3.44 32.68 -1.15
CA GLU A 300 -2.35 32.41 -2.09
C GLU A 300 -0.99 32.93 -1.57
N ASP A 301 -0.99 34.13 -0.98
CA ASP A 301 0.22 34.87 -0.62
C ASP A 301 0.60 34.78 0.86
N SER A 302 -0.09 33.99 1.67
CA SER A 302 0.18 33.93 3.11
C SER A 302 0.00 32.57 3.74
N PHE A 303 0.96 32.18 4.53
CA PHE A 303 0.87 31.03 5.41
C PHE A 303 1.47 31.39 6.77
N LYS A 304 0.63 31.53 7.79
CA LYS A 304 1.09 31.90 9.14
C LYS A 304 1.43 30.65 9.93
N LEU A 305 2.70 30.50 10.29
CA LEU A 305 3.21 29.45 11.15
C LEU A 305 3.79 30.05 12.43
N SER A 306 3.67 29.32 13.53
CA SER A 306 4.41 29.66 14.75
C SER A 306 5.91 29.47 14.54
N SER A 307 6.73 30.24 15.26
CA SER A 307 8.20 30.13 15.20
C SER A 307 8.67 28.72 15.56
N ASN A 308 7.97 28.02 16.45
CA ASN A 308 8.25 26.63 16.80
C ASN A 308 8.09 25.69 15.59
N LEU A 309 6.98 25.78 14.85
CA LEU A 309 6.74 24.95 13.66
C LEU A 309 7.70 25.29 12.51
N ILE A 310 8.04 26.57 12.33
CA ILE A 310 9.04 27.00 11.35
C ILE A 310 10.38 26.29 11.61
N GLY A 311 10.86 26.36 12.86
CA GLY A 311 12.11 25.72 13.27
C GLY A 311 12.04 24.19 13.18
N LYS A 312 10.92 23.59 13.60
CA LYS A 312 10.68 22.15 13.58
C LYS A 312 10.68 21.58 12.15
N PHE A 313 10.03 22.26 11.20
CA PHE A 313 9.94 21.85 9.81
C PHE A 313 11.13 22.31 8.98
N LYS A 314 12.02 23.13 9.55
CA LYS A 314 13.17 23.76 8.86
C LYS A 314 12.74 24.53 7.61
N ILE A 315 11.72 25.36 7.76
CA ILE A 315 11.20 26.22 6.71
C ILE A 315 11.91 27.57 6.75
N ASP A 316 12.47 27.99 5.66
CA ASP A 316 12.88 29.38 5.43
C ASP A 316 11.71 30.13 4.80
N MET A 317 10.92 30.81 5.64
CA MET A 317 9.68 31.46 5.20
C MET A 317 9.93 32.54 4.16
N GLU A 318 11.00 33.35 4.30
CA GLU A 318 11.35 34.41 3.36
C GLU A 318 11.70 33.82 2.00
N ASN A 319 12.60 32.84 1.98
CA ASN A 319 12.99 32.15 0.77
C ASN A 319 11.82 31.41 0.13
N CYS A 320 10.98 30.74 0.90
CA CYS A 320 9.80 30.04 0.40
C CYS A 320 8.81 30.97 -0.31
N PHE A 321 8.56 32.18 0.23
CA PHE A 321 7.67 33.14 -0.43
C PHE A 321 8.31 33.83 -1.63
N LYS A 322 9.62 34.06 -1.61
CA LYS A 322 10.38 34.47 -2.80
C LYS A 322 10.22 33.43 -3.91
N ASN A 323 10.42 32.16 -3.60
CA ASN A 323 10.30 31.06 -4.54
C ASN A 323 8.85 30.90 -5.05
N LEU A 324 7.86 31.04 -4.17
CA LEU A 324 6.45 31.03 -4.58
C LEU A 324 6.14 32.18 -5.55
N SER A 325 6.64 33.38 -5.30
CA SER A 325 6.48 34.53 -6.19
C SER A 325 7.12 34.29 -7.57
N PHE A 326 8.31 33.68 -7.61
CA PHE A 326 8.95 33.26 -8.87
C PHE A 326 8.10 32.25 -9.64
N ILE A 327 7.55 31.25 -8.94
CA ILE A 327 6.65 30.24 -9.53
C ILE A 327 5.39 30.94 -10.09
N HIS A 328 4.81 31.90 -9.38
CA HIS A 328 3.66 32.67 -9.86
C HIS A 328 3.95 33.44 -11.14
N GLN A 329 5.11 34.04 -11.24
CA GLN A 329 5.53 34.80 -12.44
C GLN A 329 5.80 33.89 -13.66
N ASN A 330 6.14 32.62 -13.41
CA ASN A 330 6.50 31.65 -14.44
C ASN A 330 5.50 30.48 -14.55
N ARG A 331 4.27 30.61 -14.07
CA ARG A 331 3.25 29.52 -13.94
C ARG A 331 3.19 28.63 -15.17
N SER A 332 2.89 29.19 -16.34
CA SER A 332 2.68 28.41 -17.56
C SER A 332 3.90 27.60 -17.98
N LYS A 333 5.11 28.18 -17.87
CA LYS A 333 6.35 27.48 -18.24
C LYS A 333 6.67 26.34 -17.28
N ILE A 334 6.49 26.57 -15.98
CA ILE A 334 6.72 25.57 -14.93
C ILE A 334 5.71 24.44 -15.06
N GLU A 335 4.41 24.76 -15.21
CA GLU A 335 3.35 23.79 -15.40
C GLU A 335 3.62 22.86 -16.60
N GLU A 336 3.88 23.43 -17.78
CA GLU A 336 4.20 22.68 -19.00
C GLU A 336 5.41 21.77 -18.80
N LYS A 337 6.48 22.28 -18.21
CA LYS A 337 7.72 21.54 -18.04
C LYS A 337 7.58 20.41 -17.02
N VAL A 338 6.89 20.66 -15.90
CA VAL A 338 6.63 19.65 -14.90
C VAL A 338 5.69 18.55 -15.43
N GLN A 339 4.67 18.90 -16.22
CA GLN A 339 3.84 17.90 -16.89
C GLN A 339 4.65 16.99 -17.82
N LEU A 340 5.64 17.54 -18.58
CA LEU A 340 6.53 16.72 -19.43
C LEU A 340 7.43 15.79 -18.61
N ILE A 341 7.86 16.18 -17.40
CA ILE A 341 8.63 15.31 -16.49
C ILE A 341 7.82 14.09 -16.08
N PHE A 342 6.53 14.27 -15.76
CA PHE A 342 5.64 13.21 -15.24
C PHE A 342 4.85 12.46 -16.32
N LYS A 343 4.89 12.94 -17.56
CA LYS A 343 4.22 12.24 -18.66
C LYS A 343 4.79 10.83 -18.84
N GLN A 344 3.93 9.83 -18.74
CA GLN A 344 4.30 8.43 -18.87
C GLN A 344 4.70 8.10 -20.31
N PRO A 345 5.66 7.20 -20.54
CA PRO A 345 5.93 6.69 -21.88
C PRO A 345 4.68 5.98 -22.43
N PRO A 346 4.43 6.06 -23.74
CA PRO A 346 3.23 5.47 -24.36
C PRO A 346 3.18 3.94 -24.23
N GLU A 347 4.33 3.28 -24.17
CA GLU A 347 4.44 1.84 -24.03
C GLU A 347 4.81 1.47 -22.58
N ARG A 348 3.94 0.74 -21.90
CA ARG A 348 4.25 0.08 -20.63
C ARG A 348 4.80 -1.30 -20.93
N GLN A 349 5.89 -1.68 -20.27
CA GLN A 349 6.32 -3.08 -20.27
C GLN A 349 5.19 -3.94 -19.70
N GLN A 350 4.71 -4.87 -20.51
CA GLN A 350 3.72 -5.86 -20.05
C GLN A 350 4.40 -6.88 -19.15
N THR A 351 3.71 -7.24 -18.09
CA THR A 351 4.17 -8.27 -17.16
C THR A 351 4.09 -9.65 -17.86
N SER A 352 5.10 -10.47 -17.70
CA SER A 352 5.14 -11.80 -18.32
C SER A 352 4.20 -12.79 -17.64
N ASP A 353 4.00 -12.66 -16.32
CA ASP A 353 3.10 -13.50 -15.54
C ASP A 353 1.74 -12.81 -15.36
N VAL A 354 0.67 -13.50 -15.78
CA VAL A 354 -0.69 -12.93 -15.79
C VAL A 354 -1.23 -12.59 -14.41
N ASP A 355 -0.83 -13.29 -13.35
CA ASP A 355 -1.24 -12.99 -11.97
C ASP A 355 -0.68 -11.64 -11.48
N GLN A 356 0.39 -11.14 -12.12
CA GLN A 356 1.04 -9.87 -11.79
C GLN A 356 0.54 -8.70 -12.65
N SER A 357 -0.34 -8.96 -13.61
CA SER A 357 -0.75 -7.99 -14.66
C SER A 357 -1.84 -7.00 -14.21
N LEU A 358 -2.14 -6.89 -12.92
CA LEU A 358 -3.14 -5.99 -12.36
C LEU A 358 -3.03 -4.55 -12.89
N TYR A 359 -1.82 -4.05 -13.10
CA TYR A 359 -1.55 -2.67 -13.52
C TYR A 359 -1.16 -2.53 -15.00
N ASP A 360 -1.25 -3.60 -15.79
CA ASP A 360 -0.90 -3.56 -17.22
C ASP A 360 -1.97 -2.87 -18.09
N GLY A 361 -3.18 -2.73 -17.58
CA GLY A 361 -4.30 -2.10 -18.27
C GLY A 361 -5.61 -2.21 -17.51
N PHE A 362 -6.67 -1.66 -18.09
CA PHE A 362 -8.01 -1.77 -17.54
C PHE A 362 -8.76 -2.93 -18.20
N ILE A 363 -9.46 -3.71 -17.39
CA ILE A 363 -10.39 -4.75 -17.89
C ILE A 363 -11.52 -4.05 -18.67
N SER A 364 -11.82 -4.52 -19.87
CA SER A 364 -12.89 -3.99 -20.72
C SER A 364 -14.27 -4.14 -20.05
N ARG A 365 -15.26 -3.36 -20.52
CA ARG A 365 -16.65 -3.51 -20.02
C ARG A 365 -17.19 -4.92 -20.29
N HIS A 366 -16.86 -5.48 -21.45
CA HIS A 366 -17.24 -6.84 -21.82
C HIS A 366 -16.63 -7.87 -20.86
N ASP A 367 -15.34 -7.81 -20.66
CA ASP A 367 -14.62 -8.76 -19.80
C ASP A 367 -15.05 -8.64 -18.31
N ARG A 368 -15.43 -7.44 -17.84
CA ARG A 368 -16.01 -7.28 -16.49
C ARG A 368 -17.34 -8.03 -16.32
N ILE A 369 -18.17 -8.11 -17.36
CA ILE A 369 -19.40 -8.90 -17.31
C ILE A 369 -19.04 -10.38 -17.11
N ILE A 370 -18.07 -10.89 -17.86
CA ILE A 370 -17.58 -12.26 -17.73
C ILE A 370 -16.96 -12.51 -16.34
N CYS A 371 -16.19 -11.58 -15.80
CA CYS A 371 -15.70 -11.67 -14.41
C CYS A 371 -16.85 -11.82 -13.41
N ASN A 372 -17.93 -11.07 -13.57
CA ASN A 372 -19.12 -11.17 -12.70
C ASN A 372 -19.87 -12.50 -12.92
N GLU A 373 -19.91 -13.04 -14.13
CA GLU A 373 -20.46 -14.38 -14.40
C GLU A 373 -19.69 -15.44 -13.63
N ILE A 374 -18.36 -15.41 -13.68
CA ILE A 374 -17.48 -16.33 -12.93
C ILE A 374 -17.81 -16.32 -11.43
N GLN A 375 -18.08 -15.15 -10.85
CA GLN A 375 -18.42 -15.02 -9.43
C GLN A 375 -19.76 -15.69 -9.05
N ASN A 376 -20.63 -15.91 -10.02
CA ASN A 376 -21.95 -16.50 -9.82
C ASN A 376 -22.03 -17.99 -10.22
N LEU A 377 -20.96 -18.53 -10.83
CA LEU A 377 -20.90 -19.95 -11.17
C LEU A 377 -20.77 -20.81 -9.92
N SER A 378 -21.39 -21.95 -9.95
CA SER A 378 -21.12 -23.00 -8.98
C SER A 378 -19.78 -23.68 -9.32
N PRO A 379 -18.99 -24.15 -8.33
CA PRO A 379 -17.69 -24.77 -8.62
C PRO A 379 -17.71 -25.88 -9.67
N LYS A 380 -18.77 -26.71 -9.72
CA LYS A 380 -18.94 -27.78 -10.71
C LYS A 380 -19.11 -27.26 -12.16
N ASP A 381 -19.55 -26.02 -12.32
CA ASP A 381 -19.75 -25.45 -13.65
C ASP A 381 -18.41 -25.07 -14.30
N PHE A 382 -17.32 -24.96 -13.51
CA PHE A 382 -15.97 -24.66 -14.02
C PHE A 382 -15.39 -25.79 -14.89
N ASP A 383 -15.87 -27.01 -14.80
CA ASP A 383 -15.45 -28.14 -15.64
C ASP A 383 -15.65 -27.86 -17.13
N HIS A 384 -16.77 -27.23 -17.48
CA HIS A 384 -17.17 -26.99 -18.88
C HIS A 384 -17.22 -25.52 -19.27
N TYR A 385 -16.96 -24.59 -18.32
CA TYR A 385 -17.03 -23.16 -18.60
C TYR A 385 -15.76 -22.67 -19.30
N ASN A 386 -15.94 -22.13 -20.51
CA ASN A 386 -14.89 -21.49 -21.26
C ASN A 386 -15.23 -20.01 -21.44
N PRO A 387 -14.68 -19.11 -20.62
CA PRO A 387 -15.05 -17.69 -20.62
C PRO A 387 -14.64 -17.03 -21.95
N PRO A 388 -15.55 -16.32 -22.63
CA PRO A 388 -15.26 -15.68 -23.91
C PRO A 388 -14.58 -14.30 -23.72
N PHE A 389 -13.47 -14.25 -23.01
CA PHE A 389 -12.72 -13.01 -22.78
C PHE A 389 -12.15 -12.45 -24.08
N GLU A 390 -12.27 -11.13 -24.29
CA GLU A 390 -11.58 -10.40 -25.35
C GLU A 390 -10.07 -10.34 -25.08
N ASP A 391 -9.67 -10.09 -23.84
CA ASP A 391 -8.26 -10.15 -23.42
C ASP A 391 -7.83 -11.59 -23.17
N LYS A 392 -6.99 -12.12 -24.08
CA LYS A 392 -6.44 -13.48 -23.96
C LYS A 392 -5.66 -13.75 -22.68
N LYS A 393 -5.13 -12.70 -22.02
CA LYS A 393 -4.46 -12.84 -20.72
C LYS A 393 -5.43 -13.32 -19.64
N LEU A 394 -6.70 -12.88 -19.70
CA LEU A 394 -7.71 -13.30 -18.74
C LEU A 394 -8.07 -14.79 -18.87
N ASN A 395 -7.91 -15.40 -20.04
CA ASN A 395 -8.07 -16.86 -20.19
C ASN A 395 -6.97 -17.63 -19.43
N LYS A 396 -5.71 -17.15 -19.49
CA LYS A 396 -4.63 -17.73 -18.68
C LYS A 396 -4.84 -17.49 -17.19
N LEU A 397 -5.32 -16.30 -16.83
CA LEU A 397 -5.66 -15.99 -15.44
C LEU A 397 -6.79 -16.90 -14.94
N PHE A 398 -7.76 -17.26 -15.80
CA PHE A 398 -8.84 -18.18 -15.46
C PHE A 398 -8.35 -19.62 -15.22
N LEU A 399 -7.39 -20.10 -16.01
CA LEU A 399 -6.72 -21.36 -15.75
C LEU A 399 -6.07 -21.33 -14.36
N ASN A 400 -5.28 -20.30 -14.07
CA ASN A 400 -4.61 -20.15 -12.76
C ASN A 400 -5.62 -20.08 -11.59
N PHE A 401 -6.71 -19.34 -11.78
CA PHE A 401 -7.80 -19.27 -10.80
C PHE A 401 -8.44 -20.63 -10.54
N LYS A 402 -8.80 -21.36 -11.62
CA LYS A 402 -9.40 -22.69 -11.52
C LYS A 402 -8.45 -23.67 -10.84
N ALA A 403 -7.20 -23.67 -11.24
CA ALA A 403 -6.17 -24.57 -10.70
C ALA A 403 -5.89 -24.32 -9.20
N ARG A 404 -5.87 -23.07 -8.75
CA ARG A 404 -5.67 -22.73 -7.33
C ARG A 404 -6.85 -23.08 -6.45
N ASN A 405 -8.06 -22.83 -6.95
CA ASN A 405 -9.25 -22.89 -6.11
C ASN A 405 -10.06 -24.18 -6.30
N TYR A 406 -10.00 -24.76 -7.49
CA TYR A 406 -10.86 -25.87 -7.92
C TYR A 406 -10.12 -26.88 -8.78
N PRO A 407 -8.95 -27.41 -8.32
CA PRO A 407 -8.08 -28.28 -9.15
C PRO A 407 -8.76 -29.56 -9.65
N GLN A 408 -9.81 -30.02 -8.96
CA GLN A 408 -10.59 -31.20 -9.34
C GLN A 408 -11.41 -31.03 -10.64
N TYR A 409 -11.52 -29.82 -11.13
CA TYR A 409 -12.23 -29.49 -12.38
C TYR A 409 -11.29 -29.12 -13.55
N LEU A 410 -10.00 -29.37 -13.42
CA LEU A 410 -9.03 -29.25 -14.51
C LEU A 410 -9.10 -30.49 -15.41
N ASN A 411 -9.16 -30.29 -16.73
CA ASN A 411 -8.93 -31.38 -17.68
C ASN A 411 -7.41 -31.67 -17.81
N ASP A 412 -7.05 -32.78 -18.50
CA ASP A 412 -5.67 -33.24 -18.60
C ASP A 412 -4.74 -32.17 -19.19
N PHE A 413 -5.18 -31.44 -20.23
CA PHE A 413 -4.39 -30.38 -20.85
C PHE A 413 -4.15 -29.20 -19.87
N GLU A 414 -5.17 -28.80 -19.14
CA GLU A 414 -5.07 -27.73 -18.14
C GLU A 414 -4.18 -28.15 -16.95
N GLN A 415 -4.17 -29.41 -16.59
CA GLN A 415 -3.27 -29.94 -15.56
C GLN A 415 -1.81 -29.86 -16.00
N ASP A 416 -1.51 -30.22 -17.24
CA ASP A 416 -0.16 -30.14 -17.80
C ASP A 416 0.30 -28.67 -17.87
N GLU A 417 -0.54 -27.76 -18.40
CA GLU A 417 -0.22 -26.32 -18.47
C GLU A 417 0.01 -25.74 -17.07
N TRP A 418 -0.84 -26.10 -16.11
CA TRP A 418 -0.67 -25.67 -14.73
C TRP A 418 0.62 -26.20 -14.11
N PHE A 419 0.96 -27.44 -14.36
CA PHE A 419 2.20 -28.04 -13.89
C PHE A 419 3.43 -27.26 -14.40
N GLU A 420 3.46 -26.90 -15.68
CA GLU A 420 4.53 -26.08 -16.27
C GLU A 420 4.62 -24.70 -15.57
N ILE A 421 3.50 -24.04 -15.30
CA ILE A 421 3.46 -22.76 -14.59
C ILE A 421 4.03 -22.90 -13.18
N VAL A 422 3.64 -23.94 -12.44
CA VAL A 422 4.14 -24.22 -11.08
C VAL A 422 5.63 -24.49 -11.11
N GLN A 423 6.12 -25.31 -12.06
CA GLN A 423 7.56 -25.60 -12.23
C GLN A 423 8.35 -24.31 -12.50
N SER A 424 7.89 -23.46 -13.44
CA SER A 424 8.52 -22.16 -13.72
C SER A 424 8.64 -21.28 -12.46
N ARG A 425 7.59 -21.20 -11.68
CA ARG A 425 7.54 -20.35 -10.46
C ARG A 425 8.38 -20.93 -9.33
N ILE A 426 8.20 -22.21 -9.00
CA ILE A 426 8.74 -22.83 -7.79
C ILE A 426 10.13 -23.41 -8.01
N GLN A 427 10.41 -24.04 -9.14
CA GLN A 427 11.75 -24.57 -9.40
C GLN A 427 12.70 -23.49 -9.89
N ASN A 428 12.27 -22.66 -10.85
CA ASN A 428 13.14 -21.68 -11.48
C ASN A 428 13.11 -20.29 -10.79
N GLY A 429 12.10 -20.00 -9.96
CA GLY A 429 11.94 -18.67 -9.34
C GLY A 429 11.64 -17.56 -10.34
N GLU A 430 11.04 -17.90 -11.49
CA GLU A 430 10.77 -16.92 -12.55
C GLU A 430 9.78 -15.84 -12.08
N ASN A 431 9.85 -14.68 -12.70
CA ASN A 431 8.99 -13.54 -12.41
C ASN A 431 9.00 -13.07 -10.94
N GLY A 432 10.07 -13.39 -10.19
CA GLY A 432 10.26 -12.97 -8.81
C GLY A 432 9.59 -13.89 -7.78
N PHE A 433 9.09 -15.04 -8.18
CA PHE A 433 8.65 -16.08 -7.23
C PHE A 433 9.84 -16.64 -6.44
N LEU A 434 9.57 -17.15 -5.25
CA LEU A 434 10.57 -17.81 -4.42
C LEU A 434 10.80 -19.23 -4.94
N SER A 435 12.02 -19.54 -5.38
CA SER A 435 12.37 -20.91 -5.77
C SER A 435 12.61 -21.80 -4.56
N ILE A 436 12.51 -23.12 -4.74
CA ILE A 436 12.84 -24.14 -3.71
C ILE A 436 14.26 -23.92 -3.21
N GLU A 437 15.24 -23.74 -4.10
CA GLU A 437 16.63 -23.49 -3.73
C GLU A 437 16.78 -22.25 -2.83
N SER A 438 16.11 -21.15 -3.20
CA SER A 438 16.15 -19.91 -2.42
C SER A 438 15.45 -20.05 -1.07
N PHE A 439 14.34 -20.80 -1.04
CA PHE A 439 13.61 -21.14 0.18
C PHE A 439 14.49 -21.93 1.15
N GLU A 440 15.12 -23.04 0.68
CA GLU A 440 16.00 -23.87 1.49
C GLU A 440 17.19 -23.10 2.03
N LYS A 441 17.81 -22.25 1.20
CA LYS A 441 18.92 -21.39 1.61
C LYS A 441 18.52 -20.44 2.74
N SER A 442 17.35 -19.80 2.60
CA SER A 442 16.80 -18.91 3.62
C SER A 442 16.47 -19.67 4.90
N LEU A 443 15.80 -20.83 4.78
CA LEU A 443 15.43 -21.67 5.91
C LEU A 443 16.66 -22.16 6.68
N ASN A 444 17.73 -22.57 6.00
CA ASN A 444 18.97 -23.01 6.64
C ASN A 444 19.64 -21.86 7.42
N HIS A 445 19.65 -20.65 6.87
CA HIS A 445 20.16 -19.47 7.59
C HIS A 445 19.34 -19.16 8.86
N LEU A 446 18.02 -19.30 8.80
CA LEU A 446 17.14 -19.09 9.95
C LEU A 446 17.29 -20.18 11.01
N LYS A 447 17.54 -21.43 10.63
CA LYS A 447 17.85 -22.52 11.56
C LYS A 447 19.12 -22.26 12.36
N GLU A 448 20.15 -21.72 11.71
CA GLU A 448 21.39 -21.34 12.38
C GLU A 448 21.18 -20.16 13.34
N SER A 449 20.40 -19.16 12.92
CA SER A 449 20.14 -17.94 13.70
C SER A 449 19.16 -18.14 14.86
N HIS A 450 18.20 -19.06 14.71
CA HIS A 450 17.10 -19.33 15.65
C HIS A 450 16.91 -20.82 15.88
N PRO A 451 17.91 -21.52 16.49
CA PRO A 451 17.87 -22.97 16.68
C PRO A 451 16.78 -23.44 17.65
N GLU A 452 16.22 -22.54 18.45
CA GLU A 452 15.13 -22.81 19.39
C GLU A 452 13.78 -23.12 18.70
N ARG A 453 13.58 -22.67 17.44
CA ARG A 453 12.32 -22.82 16.68
C ARG A 453 12.25 -24.10 15.85
N LYS A 454 12.85 -25.19 16.31
CA LYS A 454 12.97 -26.48 15.58
C LYS A 454 11.64 -26.99 14.99
N ASN A 455 10.54 -26.85 15.73
CA ASN A 455 9.23 -27.32 15.27
C ASN A 455 8.72 -26.52 14.05
N LEU A 456 8.90 -25.21 14.07
CA LEU A 456 8.57 -24.34 12.93
C LEU A 456 9.37 -24.70 11.68
N TRP A 457 10.70 -24.87 11.86
CA TRP A 457 11.59 -25.21 10.76
C TRP A 457 11.24 -26.56 10.13
N LYS A 458 10.94 -27.56 10.97
CA LYS A 458 10.50 -28.87 10.48
C LYS A 458 9.20 -28.79 9.69
N GLN A 459 8.22 -28.01 10.15
CA GLN A 459 6.98 -27.82 9.40
C GLN A 459 7.23 -27.20 8.03
N LEU A 460 8.14 -26.22 7.93
CA LEU A 460 8.46 -25.60 6.67
C LEU A 460 9.22 -26.54 5.71
N GLU A 461 10.10 -27.42 6.24
CA GLU A 461 10.73 -28.50 5.46
C GLU A 461 9.69 -29.47 4.93
N ASP A 462 8.86 -30.03 5.83
CA ASP A 462 7.81 -30.97 5.46
C ASP A 462 6.84 -30.38 4.41
N TYR A 463 6.63 -29.05 4.43
CA TYR A 463 5.80 -28.37 3.44
C TYR A 463 6.48 -28.32 2.07
N VAL A 464 7.75 -27.90 2.00
CA VAL A 464 8.44 -27.80 0.70
C VAL A 464 8.69 -29.16 0.09
N ASP A 465 8.97 -30.19 0.90
CA ASP A 465 9.13 -31.58 0.46
C ASP A 465 7.87 -32.12 -0.24
N SER A 466 6.69 -31.56 0.08
CA SER A 466 5.43 -31.93 -0.58
C SER A 466 5.30 -31.42 -2.03
N PHE A 467 6.25 -30.61 -2.51
CA PHE A 467 6.34 -30.14 -3.90
C PHE A 467 7.35 -30.92 -4.74
N LEU A 468 8.23 -31.69 -4.10
CA LEU A 468 9.22 -32.57 -4.76
C LEU A 468 8.63 -33.94 -5.07
#